data_3165c3e02f02be16138a8d152f10df10
#
_entry.id   3165c3e02f02be16138a8d152f10df10
#
_cell.length_a   1.000
_cell.length_b   1.000
_cell.length_c   1.000
_cell.angle_alpha   90.00
_cell.angle_beta   90.00
_cell.angle_gamma   90.00
#
_symmetry.space_group_name_H-M   'P 1'
#
loop_
_entity.id
_entity.type
_entity.pdbx_description
1 polymer ?
#
loop_
_entity_poly.entity_id
_entity_poly.type
_entity_poly.pdbx_seq_one_letter_code
_entity_poly.pdbx_strand_id
1 'polypeptide(L)'
;MSKIAVVYWSGTGNTEAMANEVAEGAKAAGAEVDVLTASEFGEDKMDAYDAVAFGCPAMGAEELEDSEFEPMFSDCEGKLGGKKIALFGSYGWGDGEWMRTWEETCKADGAVLACDSVLANEAPDDDAVAACKALGAALA
;
A
#
# COMPACT_ATOMS: atom_id res chain seq x y z
N MET A 1 12.31 15.58 -7.88
CA MET A 1 12.29 14.16 -7.46
C MET A 1 11.15 13.95 -6.48
N SER A 2 10.30 12.98 -6.74
CA SER A 2 9.20 12.65 -5.84
C SER A 2 9.71 11.92 -4.61
N LYS A 3 9.09 12.17 -3.47
CA LYS A 3 9.38 11.45 -2.23
C LYS A 3 8.19 10.54 -1.91
N ILE A 4 8.44 9.24 -1.84
CA ILE A 4 7.42 8.22 -1.74
C ILE A 4 7.61 7.43 -0.44
N ALA A 5 6.53 7.18 0.30
CA ALA A 5 6.54 6.23 1.41
C ALA A 5 5.89 4.94 0.96
N VAL A 6 6.48 3.80 1.30
CA VAL A 6 5.88 2.48 1.15
C VAL A 6 5.61 1.99 2.55
N VAL A 7 4.34 1.93 2.94
CA VAL A 7 3.91 1.63 4.31
C VAL A 7 3.16 0.31 4.30
N TYR A 8 3.62 -0.66 5.08
CA TYR A 8 3.05 -2.00 5.03
C TYR A 8 2.97 -2.67 6.41
N TRP A 9 2.15 -3.70 6.48
CA TRP A 9 2.14 -4.68 7.56
C TRP A 9 2.27 -6.08 6.94
N SER A 10 3.06 -6.95 7.54
CA SER A 10 3.25 -8.30 7.02
C SER A 10 3.41 -9.29 8.18
N GLY A 11 2.65 -10.38 8.13
CA GLY A 11 2.75 -11.45 9.11
C GLY A 11 3.60 -12.62 8.62
N THR A 12 3.47 -12.95 7.33
CA THR A 12 4.14 -14.12 6.73
C THR A 12 5.32 -13.74 5.84
N GLY A 13 5.51 -12.46 5.55
CA GLY A 13 6.54 -11.97 4.65
C GLY A 13 6.08 -11.76 3.20
N ASN A 14 4.87 -12.17 2.85
CA ASN A 14 4.38 -12.03 1.47
C ASN A 14 4.15 -10.56 1.11
N THR A 15 3.45 -9.81 1.96
CA THR A 15 3.21 -8.39 1.72
C THR A 15 4.51 -7.60 1.81
N GLU A 16 5.43 -8.00 2.68
CA GLU A 16 6.75 -7.39 2.76
C GLU A 16 7.52 -7.55 1.45
N ALA A 17 7.48 -8.74 0.85
CA ALA A 17 8.11 -8.98 -0.44
C ALA A 17 7.52 -8.06 -1.52
N MET A 18 6.20 -7.87 -1.51
CA MET A 18 5.54 -6.94 -2.41
C MET A 18 5.99 -5.50 -2.16
N ALA A 19 6.09 -5.09 -0.89
CA ALA A 19 6.52 -3.73 -0.53
C ALA A 19 7.93 -3.44 -1.07
N ASN A 20 8.83 -4.40 -0.98
CA ASN A 20 10.18 -4.24 -1.49
C ASN A 20 10.20 -4.04 -3.02
N GLU A 21 9.34 -4.73 -3.74
CA GLU A 21 9.23 -4.59 -5.20
C GLU A 21 8.60 -3.25 -5.60
N VAL A 22 7.61 -2.79 -4.82
CA VAL A 22 7.06 -1.44 -5.02
C VAL A 22 8.15 -0.39 -4.87
N ALA A 23 8.96 -0.52 -3.82
CA ALA A 23 10.09 0.40 -3.57
C ALA A 23 11.08 0.38 -4.73
N GLU A 24 11.44 -0.80 -5.25
CA GLU A 24 12.36 -0.92 -6.37
C GLU A 24 11.82 -0.22 -7.62
N GLY A 25 10.54 -0.40 -7.92
CA GLY A 25 9.92 0.26 -9.08
C GLY A 25 9.91 1.77 -8.95
N ALA A 26 9.62 2.29 -7.77
CA ALA A 26 9.63 3.73 -7.53
C ALA A 26 11.05 4.30 -7.64
N LYS A 27 12.04 3.61 -7.09
CA LYS A 27 13.45 4.04 -7.19
C LYS A 27 13.91 4.04 -8.64
N ALA A 28 13.57 3.00 -9.40
CA ALA A 28 13.94 2.91 -10.81
C ALA A 28 13.35 4.06 -11.63
N ALA A 29 12.21 4.59 -11.21
CA ALA A 29 11.57 5.74 -11.86
C ALA A 29 12.11 7.08 -11.36
N GLY A 30 13.10 7.08 -10.47
CA GLY A 30 13.78 8.29 -10.01
C GLY A 30 13.29 8.87 -8.69
N ALA A 31 12.40 8.19 -7.99
CA ALA A 31 11.88 8.69 -6.72
C ALA A 31 12.81 8.40 -5.55
N GLU A 32 12.71 9.24 -4.52
CA GLU A 32 13.29 8.96 -3.21
C GLU A 32 12.27 8.15 -2.42
N VAL A 33 12.66 7.00 -1.87
CA VAL A 33 11.71 6.06 -1.27
C VAL A 33 12.12 5.67 0.15
N ASP A 34 11.16 5.77 1.08
CA ASP A 34 11.29 5.23 2.42
C ASP A 34 10.32 4.05 2.57
N VAL A 35 10.81 2.92 3.06
CA VAL A 35 9.99 1.73 3.33
C VAL A 35 9.79 1.65 4.83
N LEU A 36 8.52 1.71 5.25
CA LEU A 36 8.15 1.81 6.67
C LEU A 36 7.11 0.75 7.02
N THR A 37 7.17 0.25 8.25
CA THR A 37 6.08 -0.59 8.76
C THR A 37 4.95 0.29 9.28
N ALA A 38 3.77 -0.30 9.51
CA ALA A 38 2.62 0.42 10.02
C ALA A 38 2.93 1.13 11.35
N SER A 39 3.74 0.51 12.22
CA SER A 39 4.11 1.10 13.51
C SER A 39 5.04 2.31 13.38
N GLU A 40 5.67 2.49 12.23
CA GLU A 40 6.61 3.59 11.97
C GLU A 40 5.96 4.77 11.26
N PHE A 41 4.70 4.67 10.90
CA PHE A 41 4.01 5.67 10.08
C PHE A 41 2.75 6.16 10.79
N GLY A 42 2.30 7.35 10.43
CA GLY A 42 1.09 7.93 10.97
C GLY A 42 0.73 9.23 10.26
N GLU A 43 -0.36 9.84 10.70
CA GLU A 43 -0.91 11.06 10.11
C GLU A 43 0.12 12.19 10.04
N ASP A 44 0.99 12.28 11.05
CA ASP A 44 2.01 13.33 11.15
C ASP A 44 3.08 13.22 10.04
N LYS A 45 3.19 12.07 9.39
CA LYS A 45 4.18 11.86 8.33
C LYS A 45 3.59 11.99 6.93
N MET A 46 2.27 12.03 6.80
CA MET A 46 1.60 12.08 5.49
C MET A 46 2.09 13.24 4.63
N ASP A 47 2.24 14.41 5.21
CA ASP A 47 2.62 15.62 4.46
C ASP A 47 4.09 15.64 4.05
N ALA A 48 4.91 14.74 4.60
CA ALA A 48 6.32 14.64 4.28
C ALA A 48 6.57 13.94 2.93
N TYR A 49 5.54 13.30 2.36
CA TYR A 49 5.67 12.52 1.12
C TYR A 49 4.73 13.04 0.04
N ASP A 50 5.17 12.94 -1.21
CA ASP A 50 4.36 13.33 -2.37
C ASP A 50 3.28 12.29 -2.67
N ALA A 51 3.58 11.02 -2.39
CA ALA A 51 2.65 9.92 -2.59
C ALA A 51 2.97 8.78 -1.61
N VAL A 52 1.98 7.93 -1.36
CA VAL A 52 2.14 6.81 -0.41
C VAL A 52 1.56 5.54 -1.02
N ALA A 53 2.33 4.46 -0.92
CA ALA A 53 1.84 3.11 -1.22
C ALA A 53 1.52 2.43 0.10
N PHE A 54 0.28 1.97 0.27
CA PHE A 54 -0.15 1.24 1.46
C PHE A 54 -0.29 -0.23 1.14
N GLY A 55 0.32 -1.09 1.95
CA GLY A 55 0.27 -2.53 1.77
C GLY A 55 -0.19 -3.26 3.02
N CYS A 56 -1.20 -4.13 2.88
CA CYS A 56 -1.73 -4.91 3.98
C CYS A 56 -2.38 -6.18 3.43
N PRO A 57 -2.09 -7.35 4.03
CA PRO A 57 -2.74 -8.59 3.59
C PRO A 57 -4.20 -8.64 4.04
N ALA A 58 -4.99 -9.51 3.38
CA ALA A 58 -6.33 -9.83 3.86
C ALA A 58 -6.22 -10.62 5.15
N MET A 59 -6.93 -10.20 6.19
CA MET A 59 -6.92 -10.83 7.51
C MET A 59 -8.34 -11.26 7.88
N GLY A 60 -8.44 -12.37 8.61
CA GLY A 60 -9.72 -12.81 9.16
C GLY A 60 -10.84 -12.87 8.15
N ALA A 61 -11.87 -12.06 8.33
CA ALA A 61 -13.05 -11.99 7.47
C ALA A 61 -12.87 -10.96 6.33
N GLU A 62 -11.73 -11.01 5.65
CA GLU A 62 -11.35 -10.08 4.58
C GLU A 62 -11.34 -8.63 5.07
N GLU A 63 -10.54 -8.38 6.10
CA GLU A 63 -10.36 -7.07 6.70
C GLU A 63 -8.88 -6.71 6.71
N LEU A 64 -8.57 -5.45 6.99
CA LEU A 64 -7.19 -5.02 7.24
C LEU A 64 -6.73 -5.58 8.58
N GLU A 65 -5.41 -5.73 8.76
CA GLU A 65 -4.85 -6.15 10.03
C GLU A 65 -5.27 -5.14 11.12
N ASP A 66 -5.82 -5.61 12.22
CA ASP A 66 -6.56 -4.77 13.17
C ASP A 66 -5.76 -4.23 14.35
N SER A 67 -4.54 -4.73 14.59
CA SER A 67 -3.76 -4.31 15.75
C SER A 67 -2.82 -3.15 15.47
N GLU A 68 -2.28 -3.06 14.27
CA GLU A 68 -1.29 -2.03 13.91
C GLU A 68 -1.67 -1.27 12.63
N PHE A 69 -2.07 -1.99 11.58
CA PHE A 69 -2.30 -1.36 10.28
C PHE A 69 -3.60 -0.54 10.26
N GLU A 70 -4.71 -1.13 10.67
CA GLU A 70 -6.00 -0.45 10.62
C GLU A 70 -6.00 0.82 11.48
N PRO A 71 -5.49 0.78 12.74
CA PRO A 71 -5.41 2.02 13.53
C PRO A 71 -4.53 3.10 12.88
N MET A 72 -3.40 2.72 12.29
CA MET A 72 -2.53 3.66 11.57
C MET A 72 -3.26 4.24 10.37
N PHE A 73 -3.92 3.40 9.57
CA PHE A 73 -4.62 3.85 8.38
C PHE A 73 -5.79 4.78 8.74
N SER A 74 -6.54 4.45 9.79
CA SER A 74 -7.62 5.30 10.28
C SER A 74 -7.13 6.69 10.66
N ASP A 75 -5.95 6.78 11.29
CA ASP A 75 -5.36 8.07 11.62
C ASP A 75 -5.02 8.87 10.37
N CYS A 76 -4.64 8.19 9.29
CA CYS A 76 -4.25 8.85 8.04
C CYS A 76 -5.44 9.26 7.17
N GLU A 77 -6.64 8.72 7.40
CA GLU A 77 -7.79 8.96 6.53
C GLU A 77 -8.12 10.44 6.37
N GLY A 78 -7.97 11.24 7.40
CA GLY A 78 -8.21 12.68 7.33
C GLY A 78 -7.22 13.43 6.45
N LYS A 79 -6.12 12.81 6.06
CA LYS A 79 -5.09 13.39 5.20
C LYS A 79 -5.11 12.84 3.78
N LEU A 80 -6.08 11.97 3.45
CA LEU A 80 -6.14 11.34 2.12
C LEU A 80 -6.73 12.22 1.03
N GLY A 81 -7.51 13.24 1.38
CA GLY A 81 -8.14 14.11 0.39
C GLY A 81 -7.13 14.73 -0.57
N GLY A 82 -7.24 14.40 -1.85
CA GLY A 82 -6.33 14.88 -2.90
C GLY A 82 -4.96 14.21 -2.91
N LYS A 83 -4.69 13.28 -1.99
CA LYS A 83 -3.39 12.60 -1.89
C LYS A 83 -3.30 11.47 -2.92
N LYS A 84 -2.17 11.42 -3.64
CA LYS A 84 -1.89 10.33 -4.57
C LYS A 84 -1.42 9.11 -3.77
N ILE A 85 -2.15 8.00 -3.90
CA ILE A 85 -1.84 6.76 -3.20
C ILE A 85 -2.00 5.56 -4.13
N ALA A 86 -1.50 4.41 -3.68
CA ALA A 86 -1.75 3.13 -4.32
C ALA A 86 -1.83 2.06 -3.25
N LEU A 87 -2.52 0.96 -3.53
CA LEU A 87 -2.77 -0.11 -2.58
C LEU A 87 -2.23 -1.44 -3.12
N PHE A 88 -1.70 -2.26 -2.22
CA PHE A 88 -1.26 -3.60 -2.57
C PHE A 88 -1.42 -4.53 -1.37
N GLY A 89 -1.40 -5.83 -1.61
CA GLY A 89 -1.48 -6.79 -0.52
C GLY A 89 -1.58 -8.23 -1.01
N SER A 90 -1.26 -9.16 -0.11
CA SER A 90 -1.37 -10.59 -0.37
C SER A 90 -2.63 -11.15 0.29
N TYR A 91 -3.10 -12.30 -0.20
CA TYR A 91 -4.23 -13.00 0.40
C TYR A 91 -4.03 -14.51 0.25
N GLY A 92 -4.59 -15.30 1.18
CA GLY A 92 -4.51 -16.76 1.14
C GLY A 92 -5.81 -17.42 0.71
N TRP A 93 -6.95 -16.75 0.95
CA TRP A 93 -8.27 -17.25 0.58
C TRP A 93 -9.17 -16.05 0.33
N GLY A 94 -10.36 -16.31 -0.20
CA GLY A 94 -11.26 -15.24 -0.60
C GLY A 94 -10.95 -14.77 -2.02
N ASP A 95 -11.58 -13.69 -2.44
CA ASP A 95 -11.52 -13.20 -3.82
C ASP A 95 -11.09 -11.74 -3.96
N GLY A 96 -10.46 -11.19 -2.92
CA GLY A 96 -10.00 -9.80 -2.97
C GLY A 96 -11.01 -8.79 -2.46
N GLU A 97 -12.04 -9.24 -1.75
CA GLU A 97 -13.06 -8.33 -1.22
C GLU A 97 -12.47 -7.26 -0.29
N TRP A 98 -11.45 -7.63 0.54
CA TRP A 98 -10.81 -6.67 1.44
C TRP A 98 -10.22 -5.49 0.66
N MET A 99 -9.67 -5.77 -0.51
CA MET A 99 -9.07 -4.73 -1.33
C MET A 99 -10.13 -3.85 -1.98
N ARG A 100 -11.22 -4.44 -2.45
CA ARG A 100 -12.34 -3.66 -3.02
C ARG A 100 -12.95 -2.72 -1.99
N THR A 101 -13.16 -3.22 -0.77
CA THR A 101 -13.68 -2.41 0.34
C THR A 101 -12.69 -1.29 0.69
N TRP A 102 -11.41 -1.61 0.72
CA TRP A 102 -10.36 -0.64 1.03
C TRP A 102 -10.30 0.47 -0.03
N GLU A 103 -10.39 0.10 -1.31
CA GLU A 103 -10.44 1.08 -2.40
C GLU A 103 -11.64 2.01 -2.26
N GLU A 104 -12.80 1.47 -1.91
CA GLU A 104 -14.01 2.28 -1.71
C GLU A 104 -13.83 3.27 -0.56
N THR A 105 -13.22 2.84 0.53
CA THR A 105 -12.91 3.72 1.66
C THR A 105 -12.00 4.86 1.22
N CYS A 106 -10.95 4.55 0.48
CA CYS A 106 -10.01 5.57 0.00
C CYS A 106 -10.70 6.57 -0.93
N LYS A 107 -11.54 6.09 -1.82
CA LYS A 107 -12.29 6.98 -2.73
C LYS A 107 -13.25 7.87 -1.96
N ALA A 108 -13.92 7.33 -0.95
CA ALA A 108 -14.82 8.12 -0.10
C ALA A 108 -14.07 9.20 0.67
N ASP A 109 -12.81 8.94 1.02
CA ASP A 109 -11.94 9.92 1.70
C ASP A 109 -11.35 10.94 0.74
N GLY A 110 -11.59 10.81 -0.56
CA GLY A 110 -11.09 11.76 -1.56
C GLY A 110 -9.67 11.48 -2.04
N ALA A 111 -9.11 10.32 -1.75
CA ALA A 111 -7.78 9.95 -2.22
C ALA A 111 -7.77 9.75 -3.73
N VAL A 112 -6.60 10.00 -4.35
CA VAL A 112 -6.39 9.77 -5.77
C VAL A 112 -5.60 8.46 -5.92
N LEU A 113 -6.26 7.42 -6.43
CA LEU A 113 -5.59 6.15 -6.70
C LEU A 113 -4.80 6.28 -8.01
N ALA A 114 -3.48 6.16 -7.92
CA ALA A 114 -2.58 6.37 -9.05
C ALA A 114 -2.68 5.27 -10.10
N CYS A 115 -3.08 4.07 -9.69
CA CYS A 115 -3.20 2.91 -10.57
C CYS A 115 -4.10 1.86 -9.90
N ASP A 116 -4.35 0.76 -10.60
CA ASP A 116 -5.09 -0.36 -10.03
C ASP A 116 -4.31 -0.96 -8.87
N SER A 117 -5.04 -1.44 -7.86
CA SER A 117 -4.43 -2.13 -6.72
C SER A 117 -3.81 -3.45 -7.17
N VAL A 118 -2.73 -3.85 -6.51
CA VAL A 118 -2.02 -5.10 -6.83
C VAL A 118 -2.30 -6.14 -5.74
N LEU A 119 -2.84 -7.28 -6.16
CA LEU A 119 -3.15 -8.39 -5.26
C LEU A 119 -2.29 -9.60 -5.65
N ALA A 120 -1.74 -10.29 -4.66
CA ALA A 120 -1.00 -11.53 -4.88
C ALA A 120 -1.59 -12.63 -4.02
N ASN A 121 -1.82 -13.81 -4.62
CA ASN A 121 -2.26 -14.98 -3.88
C ASN A 121 -1.03 -15.60 -3.20
N GLU A 122 -0.95 -15.46 -1.88
CA GLU A 122 0.20 -15.87 -1.09
C GLU A 122 1.48 -15.14 -1.52
N ALA A 123 2.58 -15.85 -1.79
CA ALA A 123 3.82 -15.20 -2.23
C ALA A 123 3.64 -14.58 -3.62
N PRO A 124 4.20 -13.37 -3.88
CA PRO A 124 4.06 -12.76 -5.19
C PRO A 124 4.80 -13.57 -6.25
N ASP A 125 4.08 -13.90 -7.32
CA ASP A 125 4.66 -14.55 -8.50
C ASP A 125 5.31 -13.49 -9.41
N ASP A 126 5.84 -13.92 -10.57
CA ASP A 126 6.52 -13.00 -11.49
C ASP A 126 5.59 -11.89 -11.98
N ASP A 127 4.33 -12.19 -12.22
CA ASP A 127 3.34 -11.18 -12.66
C ASP A 127 3.07 -10.17 -11.55
N ALA A 128 2.93 -10.64 -10.30
CA ALA A 128 2.71 -9.75 -9.15
C ALA A 128 3.94 -8.89 -8.89
N VAL A 129 5.14 -9.44 -9.01
CA VAL A 129 6.39 -8.67 -8.87
C VAL A 129 6.43 -7.54 -9.90
N ALA A 130 6.15 -7.84 -11.17
CA ALA A 130 6.13 -6.82 -12.22
C ALA A 130 5.06 -5.76 -11.95
N ALA A 131 3.88 -6.17 -11.47
CA ALA A 131 2.80 -5.25 -11.14
C ALA A 131 3.16 -4.35 -9.95
N CYS A 132 3.85 -4.88 -8.94
CA CYS A 132 4.33 -4.08 -7.81
C CYS A 132 5.32 -3.02 -8.26
N LYS A 133 6.25 -3.38 -9.14
CA LYS A 133 7.21 -2.41 -9.69
C LYS A 133 6.49 -1.32 -10.49
N ALA A 134 5.51 -1.70 -11.29
CA ALA A 134 4.71 -0.73 -12.06
C ALA A 134 3.92 0.19 -11.13
N LEU A 135 3.39 -0.33 -10.02
CA LEU A 135 2.68 0.46 -9.02
C LEU A 135 3.62 1.52 -8.41
N GLY A 136 4.82 1.11 -8.03
CA GLY A 136 5.82 2.05 -7.51
C GLY A 136 6.17 3.13 -8.51
N ALA A 137 6.38 2.76 -9.76
CA ALA A 137 6.69 3.71 -10.84
C ALA A 137 5.53 4.70 -11.08
N ALA A 138 4.28 4.25 -10.92
CA ALA A 138 3.11 5.11 -11.09
C ALA A 138 3.02 6.21 -10.02
N LEU A 139 3.62 5.97 -8.86
CA LEU A 139 3.64 6.96 -7.77
C LEU A 139 4.78 7.96 -7.91
N ALA A 140 5.82 7.60 -8.62
CA ALA A 140 7.04 8.40 -8.74
C ALA A 140 6.85 9.72 -9.53
#